data_c0e530d69c3fb78995d6d6ffd8c7f355
#
_entry.id   c0e530d69c3fb78995d6d6ffd8c7f355
#
_cell.length_a   1.000
_cell.length_b   1.000
_cell.length_c   1.000
_cell.angle_alpha   90.00
_cell.angle_beta   90.00
_cell.angle_gamma   90.00
#
_symmetry.space_group_name_H-M   'P 1'
#
loop_
_entity.id
_entity.type
_entity.pdbx_description
1 polymer ?
#
loop_
_entity_poly.entity_id
_entity_poly.type
_entity_poly.pdbx_seq_one_letter_code
_entity_poly.pdbx_strand_id
1 'polypeptide(L)'
;MNAISWSKSSWWLAVPYALVLVGCLAHAAGFRINPTPSLPKGLYRLTEGPPVKGDLVTFCLQGEFAELALQRGYLQAGSCPSGLRPLLKRLAGLPGDYIEADALAIRSVDSQGRHMPSVLQSGVIPSGMAFVLADHAGSFDSRYFGCVPLQSLHQMEKVLTW
;
A
#
# COMPACT_ATOMS: atom_id res chain seq x y z
N MET A 1 48.91 -15.88 -19.24
CA MET A 1 47.45 -15.65 -19.17
C MET A 1 46.89 -16.66 -18.18
N ASN A 2 46.66 -16.27 -16.92
CA ASN A 2 46.15 -17.19 -15.86
C ASN A 2 44.64 -17.28 -15.95
N ALA A 3 44.14 -18.43 -16.38
CA ALA A 3 42.71 -18.75 -16.31
C ALA A 3 42.29 -18.85 -14.84
N ILE A 4 41.41 -17.96 -14.39
CA ILE A 4 40.76 -18.04 -13.06
C ILE A 4 39.91 -19.29 -13.04
N SER A 5 40.40 -20.34 -12.39
CA SER A 5 39.60 -21.55 -12.18
C SER A 5 38.59 -21.25 -11.06
N TRP A 6 37.33 -21.02 -11.42
CA TRP A 6 36.23 -20.91 -10.47
C TRP A 6 35.98 -22.28 -9.85
N SER A 7 36.30 -22.43 -8.57
CA SER A 7 36.03 -23.65 -7.85
C SER A 7 34.52 -23.88 -7.75
N LYS A 8 34.07 -25.15 -7.83
CA LYS A 8 32.65 -25.55 -7.70
C LYS A 8 32.02 -25.05 -6.38
N SER A 9 32.82 -24.69 -5.41
CA SER A 9 32.44 -24.13 -4.11
C SER A 9 31.89 -22.68 -4.19
N SER A 10 32.19 -21.92 -5.25
CA SER A 10 31.75 -20.50 -5.36
C SER A 10 30.30 -20.34 -5.81
N TRP A 11 29.71 -21.33 -6.42
CA TRP A 11 28.33 -21.26 -6.95
C TRP A 11 27.28 -21.13 -5.85
N TRP A 12 27.53 -21.69 -4.67
CA TRP A 12 26.62 -21.60 -3.54
C TRP A 12 26.43 -20.17 -3.01
N LEU A 13 27.41 -19.32 -3.18
CA LEU A 13 27.34 -17.88 -2.84
C LEU A 13 26.85 -17.05 -4.02
N ALA A 14 27.14 -17.44 -5.26
CA ALA A 14 26.74 -16.71 -6.45
C ALA A 14 25.22 -16.68 -6.66
N VAL A 15 24.52 -17.80 -6.42
CA VAL A 15 23.06 -17.92 -6.59
C VAL A 15 22.32 -16.99 -5.62
N PRO A 16 22.51 -17.01 -4.29
CA PRO A 16 21.81 -16.09 -3.39
C PRO A 16 22.16 -14.62 -3.68
N TYR A 17 23.40 -14.32 -4.05
CA TYR A 17 23.78 -12.97 -4.44
C TYR A 17 23.03 -12.49 -5.70
N ALA A 18 22.93 -13.33 -6.72
CA ALA A 18 22.17 -13.04 -7.93
C ALA A 18 20.69 -12.81 -7.63
N LEU A 19 20.06 -13.62 -6.76
CA LEU A 19 18.68 -13.45 -6.35
C LEU A 19 18.43 -12.13 -5.61
N VAL A 20 19.35 -11.76 -4.69
CA VAL A 20 19.28 -10.46 -4.00
C VAL A 20 19.42 -9.32 -5.01
N LEU A 21 20.37 -9.41 -5.93
CA LEU A 21 20.59 -8.39 -6.96
C LEU A 21 19.34 -8.23 -7.84
N VAL A 22 18.74 -9.33 -8.31
CA VAL A 22 17.49 -9.31 -9.09
C VAL A 22 16.36 -8.68 -8.28
N GLY A 23 16.22 -9.03 -7.00
CA GLY A 23 15.24 -8.41 -6.10
C GLY A 23 15.43 -6.89 -5.95
N CYS A 24 16.69 -6.45 -5.76
CA CYS A 24 17.02 -5.02 -5.69
C CYS A 24 16.71 -4.29 -7.00
N LEU A 25 17.06 -4.88 -8.14
CA LEU A 25 16.78 -4.31 -9.46
C LEU A 25 15.26 -4.23 -9.72
N ALA A 26 14.51 -5.28 -9.40
CA ALA A 26 13.07 -5.28 -9.52
C ALA A 26 12.44 -4.21 -8.63
N HIS A 27 12.90 -4.08 -7.38
CA HIS A 27 12.44 -3.03 -6.48
C HIS A 27 12.76 -1.62 -7.02
N ALA A 28 13.95 -1.41 -7.57
CA ALA A 28 14.36 -0.15 -8.19
C ALA A 28 13.53 0.17 -9.45
N ALA A 29 13.13 -0.86 -10.21
CA ALA A 29 12.23 -0.77 -11.35
C ALA A 29 10.75 -0.58 -10.97
N GLY A 30 10.46 -0.35 -9.69
CA GLY A 30 9.12 -0.05 -9.19
C GLY A 30 8.25 -1.26 -8.84
N PHE A 31 8.75 -2.49 -8.95
CA PHE A 31 7.95 -3.66 -8.60
C PHE A 31 7.73 -3.79 -7.10
N ARG A 32 6.49 -4.13 -6.72
CA ARG A 32 6.05 -4.29 -5.33
C ARG A 32 5.17 -5.53 -5.19
N ILE A 33 5.35 -6.27 -4.12
CA ILE A 33 4.52 -7.44 -3.80
C ILE A 33 3.45 -7.02 -2.80
N ASN A 34 2.17 -7.30 -3.13
CA ASN A 34 1.07 -7.20 -2.19
C ASN A 34 0.73 -8.60 -1.64
N PRO A 35 1.09 -8.90 -0.38
CA PRO A 35 0.75 -10.17 0.26
C PRO A 35 -0.59 -10.14 0.98
N THR A 36 -1.25 -8.97 1.07
CA THR A 36 -2.45 -8.76 1.89
C THR A 36 -3.74 -8.93 1.09
N PRO A 37 -4.84 -9.36 1.73
CA PRO A 37 -6.13 -9.57 1.05
C PRO A 37 -6.94 -8.30 0.82
N SER A 38 -6.44 -7.13 1.19
CA SER A 38 -7.16 -5.84 0.99
C SER A 38 -7.43 -5.53 -0.49
N LEU A 39 -6.52 -5.96 -1.35
CA LEU A 39 -6.64 -6.05 -2.80
C LEU A 39 -6.11 -7.42 -3.24
N PRO A 40 -6.33 -7.86 -4.48
CA PRO A 40 -5.79 -9.14 -4.95
C PRO A 40 -4.30 -9.26 -4.64
N LYS A 41 -3.90 -10.41 -4.07
CA LYS A 41 -2.48 -10.67 -3.83
C LYS A 41 -1.76 -10.75 -5.16
N GLY A 42 -0.53 -10.22 -5.20
CA GLY A 42 0.18 -10.21 -6.48
C GLY A 42 1.38 -9.30 -6.55
N LEU A 43 1.90 -9.21 -7.77
CA LEU A 43 2.97 -8.30 -8.17
C LEU A 43 2.36 -7.07 -8.84
N TYR A 44 2.79 -5.92 -8.38
CA TYR A 44 2.36 -4.61 -8.86
C TYR A 44 3.58 -3.80 -9.26
N ARG A 45 3.41 -2.79 -10.10
CA ARG A 45 4.47 -1.88 -10.52
C ARG A 45 4.02 -0.44 -10.38
N LEU A 46 4.91 0.42 -9.88
CA LEU A 46 4.74 1.87 -9.90
C LEU A 46 4.70 2.36 -11.36
N THR A 47 3.77 3.27 -11.63
CA THR A 47 3.65 3.94 -12.93
C THR A 47 3.78 5.44 -12.74
N GLU A 48 4.19 6.13 -13.80
CA GLU A 48 4.26 7.58 -13.83
C GLU A 48 2.91 8.19 -14.19
N GLY A 49 2.65 9.37 -13.66
CA GLY A 49 1.45 10.15 -13.96
C GLY A 49 0.54 10.38 -12.75
N PRO A 50 -0.36 11.35 -12.85
CA PRO A 50 -1.35 11.60 -11.82
C PRO A 50 -2.39 10.47 -11.81
N PRO A 51 -2.71 9.90 -10.65
CA PRO A 51 -3.71 8.84 -10.57
C PRO A 51 -5.10 9.42 -10.83
N VAL A 52 -5.94 8.63 -11.51
CA VAL A 52 -7.34 8.93 -11.78
C VAL A 52 -8.26 8.03 -10.94
N LYS A 53 -9.52 8.40 -10.81
CA LYS A 53 -10.51 7.61 -10.06
C LYS A 53 -10.63 6.20 -10.62
N GLY A 54 -10.54 5.21 -9.74
CA GLY A 54 -10.52 3.80 -10.08
C GLY A 54 -9.12 3.16 -10.10
N ASP A 55 -8.07 3.96 -10.21
CA ASP A 55 -6.69 3.46 -10.19
C ASP A 55 -6.31 2.82 -8.87
N LEU A 56 -5.34 1.93 -8.95
CA LEU A 56 -4.62 1.43 -7.78
C LEU A 56 -3.55 2.44 -7.40
N VAL A 57 -3.48 2.76 -6.13
CA VAL A 57 -2.54 3.74 -5.59
C VAL A 57 -1.83 3.21 -4.36
N THR A 58 -0.58 3.60 -4.19
CA THR A 58 0.19 3.34 -2.98
C THR A 58 0.58 4.66 -2.31
N PHE A 59 0.60 4.65 -0.98
CA PHE A 59 0.98 5.81 -0.17
C PHE A 59 1.41 5.39 1.23
N CYS A 60 2.07 6.29 1.92
CA CYS A 60 2.47 6.13 3.32
C CYS A 60 1.47 6.81 4.25
N LEU A 61 0.84 6.03 5.12
CA LEU A 61 -0.03 6.57 6.16
C LEU A 61 0.79 7.29 7.21
N GLN A 62 0.29 8.43 7.70
CA GLN A 62 0.93 9.27 8.72
C GLN A 62 -0.06 9.65 9.82
N GLY A 63 0.44 10.28 10.89
CA GLY A 63 -0.37 10.76 12.00
C GLY A 63 -0.93 9.66 12.89
N GLU A 64 -1.96 10.00 13.65
CA GLU A 64 -2.55 9.15 14.70
C GLU A 64 -2.98 7.76 14.20
N PHE A 65 -3.50 7.67 12.98
CA PHE A 65 -3.90 6.40 12.40
C PHE A 65 -2.71 5.51 12.00
N ALA A 66 -1.55 6.10 11.68
CA ALA A 66 -0.32 5.32 11.49
C ALA A 66 0.17 4.74 12.82
N GLU A 67 0.14 5.53 13.90
CA GLU A 67 0.49 5.08 15.25
C GLU A 67 -0.48 3.99 15.72
N LEU A 68 -1.78 4.18 15.53
CA LEU A 68 -2.80 3.17 15.83
C LEU A 68 -2.54 1.86 15.07
N ALA A 69 -2.23 1.97 13.78
CA ALA A 69 -1.96 0.81 12.92
C ALA A 69 -0.71 0.03 13.37
N LEU A 70 0.33 0.74 13.82
CA LEU A 70 1.54 0.15 14.38
C LEU A 70 1.24 -0.57 15.70
N GLN A 71 0.60 0.13 16.65
CA GLN A 71 0.28 -0.40 18.00
C GLN A 71 -0.63 -1.64 17.92
N ARG A 72 -1.55 -1.65 16.97
CA ARG A 72 -2.53 -2.75 16.82
C ARG A 72 -2.11 -3.83 15.85
N GLY A 73 -0.96 -3.67 15.18
CA GLY A 73 -0.46 -4.64 14.20
C GLY A 73 -1.28 -4.71 12.90
N TYR A 74 -2.02 -3.65 12.54
CA TYR A 74 -2.77 -3.60 11.28
C TYR A 74 -1.86 -3.49 10.07
N LEU A 75 -0.73 -2.82 10.23
CA LEU A 75 0.32 -2.68 9.23
C LEU A 75 1.65 -3.19 9.80
N GLN A 76 2.41 -3.86 8.95
CA GLN A 76 3.74 -4.34 9.31
C GLN A 76 4.77 -3.22 9.18
N ALA A 77 5.90 -3.37 9.85
CA ALA A 77 7.06 -2.51 9.67
C ALA A 77 7.51 -2.46 8.20
N GLY A 78 7.94 -1.29 7.74
CA GLY A 78 8.30 -1.08 6.35
C GLY A 78 9.03 0.23 6.10
N SER A 79 8.99 0.69 4.84
CA SER A 79 9.84 1.76 4.31
C SER A 79 9.26 3.17 4.42
N CYS A 80 8.04 3.34 4.93
CA CYS A 80 7.44 4.67 5.10
C CYS A 80 8.14 5.48 6.21
N PRO A 81 8.09 6.82 6.17
CA PRO A 81 8.59 7.66 7.27
C PRO A 81 7.96 7.34 8.63
N SER A 82 6.72 6.82 8.64
CA SER A 82 6.05 6.30 9.84
C SER A 82 6.58 4.94 10.31
N GLY A 83 7.59 4.37 9.66
CA GLY A 83 8.12 3.03 9.96
C GLY A 83 7.22 1.88 9.49
N LEU A 84 6.13 2.16 8.81
CA LEU A 84 5.15 1.18 8.32
C LEU A 84 5.37 0.82 6.85
N ARG A 85 4.73 -0.26 6.40
CA ARG A 85 4.63 -0.56 4.97
C ARG A 85 3.68 0.42 4.28
N PRO A 86 3.96 0.84 3.02
CA PRO A 86 3.00 1.54 2.20
C PRO A 86 1.69 0.76 2.08
N LEU A 87 0.59 1.48 2.11
CA LEU A 87 -0.73 0.92 1.80
C LEU A 87 -0.93 0.88 0.29
N LEU A 88 -1.60 -0.18 -0.17
CA LEU A 88 -2.10 -0.29 -1.54
C LEU A 88 -3.64 -0.27 -1.49
N LYS A 89 -4.26 0.68 -2.18
CA LYS A 89 -5.70 0.94 -2.19
C LYS A 89 -6.17 1.33 -3.59
N ARG A 90 -7.48 1.41 -3.76
CA ARG A 90 -8.11 1.99 -4.96
C ARG A 90 -8.47 3.44 -4.70
N LEU A 91 -8.17 4.32 -5.62
CA LEU A 91 -8.59 5.72 -5.57
C LEU A 91 -10.09 5.78 -5.84
N ALA A 92 -10.88 6.01 -4.79
CA ALA A 92 -12.34 5.99 -4.83
C ALA A 92 -12.95 7.37 -5.03
N GLY A 93 -12.26 8.43 -4.62
CA GLY A 93 -12.75 9.80 -4.78
C GLY A 93 -11.62 10.83 -4.91
N LEU A 94 -11.90 11.87 -5.67
CA LEU A 94 -11.03 13.01 -5.98
C LEU A 94 -11.61 14.30 -5.39
N PRO A 95 -10.83 15.40 -5.34
CA PRO A 95 -11.34 16.70 -4.88
C PRO A 95 -12.62 17.09 -5.61
N GLY A 96 -13.64 17.47 -4.83
CA GLY A 96 -14.97 17.83 -5.35
C GLY A 96 -15.98 16.69 -5.41
N ASP A 97 -15.55 15.43 -5.31
CA ASP A 97 -16.48 14.29 -5.16
C ASP A 97 -17.16 14.34 -3.79
N TYR A 98 -18.41 13.90 -3.71
CA TYR A 98 -19.15 13.78 -2.46
C TYR A 98 -19.03 12.36 -1.90
N ILE A 99 -18.71 12.26 -0.61
CA ILE A 99 -18.67 11.00 0.14
C ILE A 99 -19.92 10.93 1.02
N GLU A 100 -20.65 9.83 0.90
CA GLU A 100 -21.78 9.51 1.78
C GLU A 100 -21.29 8.44 2.78
N ALA A 101 -20.99 8.88 4.00
CA ALA A 101 -20.39 8.01 5.03
C ALA A 101 -21.33 6.87 5.42
N ASP A 102 -22.65 7.16 5.49
CA ASP A 102 -23.68 6.19 5.87
C ASP A 102 -23.88 5.06 4.83
N ALA A 103 -23.49 5.32 3.57
CA ALA A 103 -23.50 4.30 2.52
C ALA A 103 -22.31 3.33 2.60
N LEU A 104 -21.32 3.62 3.44
CA LEU A 104 -20.11 2.82 3.58
C LEU A 104 -20.22 1.87 4.78
N ALA A 105 -19.88 0.59 4.56
CA ALA A 105 -19.83 -0.39 5.63
C ALA A 105 -18.61 -0.13 6.55
N ILE A 106 -18.81 0.61 7.63
CA ILE A 106 -17.80 0.91 8.65
C ILE A 106 -17.99 -0.04 9.83
N ARG A 107 -16.94 -0.76 10.20
CA ARG A 107 -16.97 -1.63 11.38
C ARG A 107 -16.59 -0.84 12.62
N SER A 108 -17.38 -0.97 13.69
CA SER A 108 -17.09 -0.35 14.98
C SER A 108 -16.03 -1.08 15.80
N VAL A 109 -15.71 -2.33 15.41
CA VAL A 109 -14.70 -3.16 16.09
C VAL A 109 -13.79 -3.86 15.06
N ASP A 110 -12.55 -4.07 15.45
CA ASP A 110 -11.57 -4.84 14.65
C ASP A 110 -11.75 -6.35 14.83
N SER A 111 -10.87 -7.14 14.20
CA SER A 111 -10.89 -8.61 14.29
C SER A 111 -10.60 -9.17 15.68
N GLN A 112 -10.12 -8.33 16.60
CA GLN A 112 -9.85 -8.69 18.00
C GLN A 112 -10.89 -8.13 18.98
N GLY A 113 -12.00 -7.57 18.44
CA GLY A 113 -13.07 -6.98 19.25
C GLY A 113 -12.74 -5.61 19.85
N ARG A 114 -11.63 -4.97 19.46
CA ARG A 114 -11.24 -3.64 19.94
C ARG A 114 -11.99 -2.57 19.18
N HIS A 115 -12.41 -1.51 19.85
CA HIS A 115 -13.07 -0.37 19.20
C HIS A 115 -12.21 0.22 18.09
N MET A 116 -12.85 0.43 16.92
CA MET A 116 -12.22 0.96 15.70
C MET A 116 -12.66 2.42 15.51
N PRO A 117 -11.79 3.41 15.78
CA PRO A 117 -12.15 4.80 15.57
C PRO A 117 -12.29 5.09 14.06
N SER A 118 -13.23 5.95 13.71
CA SER A 118 -13.39 6.49 12.37
C SER A 118 -13.58 8.01 12.47
N VAL A 119 -12.88 8.74 11.61
CA VAL A 119 -13.05 10.20 11.45
C VAL A 119 -13.88 10.53 10.21
N LEU A 120 -14.40 9.52 9.52
CA LEU A 120 -15.17 9.73 8.30
C LEU A 120 -16.49 10.44 8.62
N GLN A 121 -16.74 11.49 7.85
CA GLN A 121 -18.00 12.23 7.82
C GLN A 121 -18.45 12.38 6.36
N SER A 122 -19.77 12.43 6.13
CA SER A 122 -20.32 12.76 4.82
C SER A 122 -19.94 14.18 4.42
N GLY A 123 -19.55 14.37 3.17
CA GLY A 123 -19.16 15.68 2.68
C GLY A 123 -18.37 15.64 1.38
N VAL A 124 -18.01 16.82 0.91
CA VAL A 124 -17.20 16.99 -0.30
C VAL A 124 -15.73 16.78 0.04
N ILE A 125 -15.01 16.01 -0.80
CA ILE A 125 -13.56 15.83 -0.65
C ILE A 125 -12.86 17.18 -0.86
N PRO A 126 -12.07 17.64 0.12
CA PRO A 126 -11.39 18.93 0.03
C PRO A 126 -10.37 18.97 -1.11
N SER A 127 -10.04 20.19 -1.55
CA SER A 127 -8.95 20.43 -2.50
C SER A 127 -7.64 19.80 -2.01
N GLY A 128 -6.92 19.14 -2.91
CA GLY A 128 -5.65 18.48 -2.60
C GLY A 128 -5.77 17.15 -1.82
N MET A 129 -6.99 16.70 -1.50
CA MET A 129 -7.23 15.45 -0.79
C MET A 129 -7.83 14.38 -1.71
N ALA A 130 -7.73 13.13 -1.31
CA ALA A 130 -8.26 11.98 -2.03
C ALA A 130 -8.87 10.98 -1.05
N PHE A 131 -9.85 10.21 -1.53
CA PHE A 131 -10.49 9.14 -0.77
C PHE A 131 -10.11 7.78 -1.35
N VAL A 132 -9.59 6.89 -0.52
CA VAL A 132 -9.05 5.60 -0.95
C VAL A 132 -9.72 4.45 -0.22
N LEU A 133 -10.10 3.43 -0.97
CA LEU A 133 -10.78 2.24 -0.45
C LEU A 133 -10.05 0.96 -0.86
N ALA A 134 -10.28 -0.09 -0.10
CA ALA A 134 -9.94 -1.44 -0.50
C ALA A 134 -11.21 -2.20 -0.90
N ASP A 135 -11.05 -3.21 -1.74
CA ASP A 135 -12.15 -4.07 -2.18
C ASP A 135 -12.69 -4.91 -1.01
N HIS A 136 -11.86 -5.20 -0.01
CA HIS A 136 -12.25 -5.96 1.18
C HIS A 136 -12.89 -5.06 2.26
N ALA A 137 -14.12 -5.39 2.68
CA ALA A 137 -14.88 -4.60 3.65
C ALA A 137 -14.21 -4.42 5.03
N GLY A 138 -13.38 -5.37 5.46
CA GLY A 138 -12.62 -5.29 6.71
C GLY A 138 -11.27 -4.60 6.59
N SER A 139 -10.99 -3.94 5.47
CA SER A 139 -9.71 -3.28 5.26
C SER A 139 -9.61 -1.96 6.02
N PHE A 140 -8.40 -1.66 6.50
CA PHE A 140 -8.06 -0.37 7.08
C PHE A 140 -7.77 0.62 5.96
N ASP A 141 -8.68 1.56 5.71
CA ASP A 141 -8.65 2.53 4.62
C ASP A 141 -9.39 3.83 5.00
N SER A 142 -9.73 4.67 4.04
CA SER A 142 -10.36 5.97 4.28
C SER A 142 -11.70 5.91 5.03
N ARG A 143 -12.31 4.75 5.15
CA ARG A 143 -13.46 4.57 6.06
C ARG A 143 -13.10 4.87 7.52
N TYR A 144 -11.83 4.77 7.89
CA TYR A 144 -11.34 4.99 9.26
C TYR A 144 -10.52 6.26 9.38
N PHE A 145 -9.50 6.44 8.56
CA PHE A 145 -8.58 7.58 8.65
C PHE A 145 -8.97 8.79 7.78
N GLY A 146 -10.12 8.73 7.06
CA GLY A 146 -10.58 9.84 6.23
C GLY A 146 -9.77 10.01 4.95
N CYS A 147 -9.80 11.24 4.42
CA CYS A 147 -9.06 11.59 3.21
C CYS A 147 -7.55 11.65 3.44
N VAL A 148 -6.78 11.38 2.40
CA VAL A 148 -5.31 11.45 2.38
C VAL A 148 -4.85 12.49 1.36
N PRO A 149 -3.65 13.08 1.50
CA PRO A 149 -3.14 14.04 0.53
C PRO A 149 -3.00 13.41 -0.86
N LEU A 150 -3.64 14.00 -1.87
CA LEU A 150 -3.59 13.52 -3.26
C LEU A 150 -2.15 13.44 -3.79
N GLN A 151 -1.31 14.40 -3.44
CA GLN A 151 0.10 14.44 -3.84
C GLN A 151 0.96 13.31 -3.26
N SER A 152 0.49 12.62 -2.22
CA SER A 152 1.19 11.47 -1.63
C SER A 152 0.89 10.16 -2.33
N LEU A 153 -0.06 10.15 -3.26
CA LEU A 153 -0.49 8.97 -3.98
C LEU A 153 0.43 8.71 -5.18
N HIS A 154 0.90 7.49 -5.29
CA HIS A 154 1.63 7.00 -6.46
C HIS A 154 0.79 5.93 -7.14
N GLN A 155 0.59 6.07 -8.46
CA GLN A 155 -0.18 5.12 -9.24
C GLN A 155 0.53 3.77 -9.32
N MET A 156 -0.26 2.70 -9.29
CA MET A 156 0.22 1.32 -9.41
C MET A 156 -0.56 0.59 -10.49
N GLU A 157 0.12 -0.22 -11.28
CA GLU A 157 -0.52 -1.17 -12.17
C GLU A 157 -0.37 -2.60 -11.65
N LYS A 158 -1.37 -3.42 -11.93
CA LYS A 158 -1.35 -4.85 -11.64
C LYS A 158 -0.57 -5.58 -12.74
N VAL A 159 0.49 -6.30 -12.34
CA VAL A 159 1.31 -7.10 -13.27
C VAL A 159 0.85 -8.56 -13.26
N LEU A 160 0.76 -9.16 -12.06
CA LEU A 160 0.35 -10.55 -11.88
C LEU A 160 -0.38 -10.71 -10.55
N THR A 161 -1.46 -11.49 -10.53
CA THR A 161 -2.19 -11.82 -9.29
C THR A 161 -2.38 -13.33 -9.18
N TRP A 162 -2.47 -13.83 -7.93
CA TRP A 162 -2.67 -15.25 -7.59
C TRP A 162 -3.65 -15.41 -6.43
#